data_73b8fb814135f3eda40ccaa75fe69083
#
_entry.id   73b8fb814135f3eda40ccaa75fe69083
#
_cell.length_a   1.000
_cell.length_b   1.000
_cell.length_c   1.000
_cell.angle_alpha   90.00
_cell.angle_beta   90.00
_cell.angle_gamma   90.00
#
_symmetry.space_group_name_H-M   'P 1'
#
loop_
_entity.id
_entity.type
_entity.pdbx_description
1 polymer ?
#
loop_
_entity_poly.entity_id
_entity_poly.type
_entity_poly.pdbx_seq_one_letter_code
_entity_poly.pdbx_strand_id
1 'polypeptide(L)'
;MAFDKNFLWCVGGAAAQQDGGYLDGGKGLNIWDALGEGHIKNNENCHVACDHYHRWKDDVKLLKEMGVNSYRFSVSLARIYPTDEFTVNEEGVKFYIDLVNELKTLGIEPICTLYHWDLPLWLHRIGGWKNAKSVDWFERFTETMVNALSNKVKYW
;
A
#
# COMPACT_ATOMS: atom_id res chain seq x y z
N MET A 1 -34.66 6.62 -1.90
CA MET A 1 -34.10 5.60 -0.96
C MET A 1 -32.89 6.23 -0.28
N ALA A 2 -32.83 6.19 1.05
CA ALA A 2 -31.65 6.63 1.80
C ALA A 2 -30.73 5.41 2.01
N PHE A 3 -29.43 5.64 1.97
CA PHE A 3 -28.46 4.60 2.33
C PHE A 3 -28.57 4.26 3.83
N ASP A 4 -28.17 3.03 4.19
CA ASP A 4 -28.05 2.63 5.60
C ASP A 4 -27.08 3.57 6.33
N LYS A 5 -27.36 3.83 7.62
CA LYS A 5 -26.50 4.69 8.46
C LYS A 5 -25.06 4.20 8.60
N ASN A 6 -24.85 2.88 8.39
CA ASN A 6 -23.53 2.26 8.44
C ASN A 6 -22.89 2.08 7.05
N PHE A 7 -23.50 2.67 6.01
CA PHE A 7 -22.94 2.62 4.66
C PHE A 7 -21.54 3.24 4.61
N LEU A 8 -20.61 2.52 3.99
CA LEU A 8 -19.23 2.99 3.87
C LEU A 8 -19.07 3.87 2.63
N TRP A 9 -18.92 5.17 2.86
CA TRP A 9 -18.51 6.12 1.85
C TRP A 9 -17.00 6.14 1.77
N CYS A 10 -16.45 5.55 0.71
CA CYS A 10 -15.05 5.22 0.59
C CYS A 10 -14.35 6.05 -0.49
N VAL A 11 -13.17 6.55 -0.16
CA VAL A 11 -12.15 6.96 -1.14
C VAL A 11 -11.09 5.86 -1.20
N GLY A 12 -10.59 5.57 -2.41
CA GLY A 12 -9.61 4.53 -2.62
C GLY A 12 -8.34 5.03 -3.30
N GLY A 13 -7.21 4.49 -2.87
CA GLY A 13 -5.91 4.68 -3.48
C GLY A 13 -5.16 3.36 -3.66
N ALA A 14 -4.03 3.43 -4.37
CA ALA A 14 -3.12 2.30 -4.54
C ALA A 14 -1.68 2.79 -4.37
N ALA A 15 -0.86 2.00 -3.68
CA ALA A 15 0.50 2.38 -3.29
C ALA A 15 1.34 2.91 -4.47
N ALA A 16 1.43 2.17 -5.57
CA ALA A 16 2.20 2.62 -6.73
C ALA A 16 1.68 3.91 -7.36
N GLN A 17 0.39 4.24 -7.19
CA GLN A 17 -0.24 5.41 -7.82
C GLN A 17 -0.17 6.67 -6.95
N GLN A 18 0.01 6.54 -5.65
CA GLN A 18 -0.09 7.67 -4.73
C GLN A 18 1.11 7.84 -3.78
N ASP A 19 1.74 6.74 -3.35
CA ASP A 19 2.71 6.82 -2.25
C ASP A 19 3.92 7.68 -2.58
N GLY A 20 4.51 7.54 -3.75
CA GLY A 20 5.83 8.12 -3.99
C GLY A 20 6.90 7.52 -3.07
N GLY A 21 7.91 8.31 -2.71
CA GLY A 21 8.95 7.84 -1.81
C GLY A 21 9.56 6.51 -2.26
N TYR A 22 9.86 6.39 -3.56
CA TYR A 22 10.15 5.10 -4.20
C TYR A 22 11.43 4.40 -3.70
N LEU A 23 12.32 5.14 -3.03
CA LEU A 23 13.51 4.62 -2.33
C LEU A 23 13.52 4.96 -0.85
N ASP A 24 12.52 5.67 -0.35
CA ASP A 24 12.50 6.15 1.03
C ASP A 24 11.97 5.09 1.99
N GLY A 25 12.38 5.17 3.24
CA GLY A 25 11.97 4.23 4.27
C GLY A 25 12.38 2.79 3.98
N GLY A 26 13.49 2.59 3.28
CA GLY A 26 13.99 1.25 2.95
C GLY A 26 13.19 0.49 1.91
N LYS A 27 12.28 1.16 1.17
CA LYS A 27 11.50 0.52 0.10
C LYS A 27 12.40 0.00 -1.02
N GLY A 28 12.18 -1.24 -1.46
CA GLY A 28 12.75 -1.79 -2.67
C GLY A 28 12.02 -1.32 -3.94
N LEU A 29 12.66 -1.52 -5.10
CA LEU A 29 12.00 -1.24 -6.38
C LEU A 29 10.87 -2.23 -6.66
N ASN A 30 9.79 -1.74 -7.24
CA ASN A 30 8.76 -2.55 -7.87
C ASN A 30 8.86 -2.48 -9.40
N ILE A 31 8.01 -3.22 -10.11
CA ILE A 31 8.03 -3.28 -11.57
C ILE A 31 7.70 -1.93 -12.23
N TRP A 32 6.91 -1.07 -11.60
CA TRP A 32 6.57 0.26 -12.12
C TRP A 32 7.73 1.24 -11.95
N ASP A 33 8.47 1.15 -10.84
CA ASP A 33 9.67 1.95 -10.60
C ASP A 33 10.78 1.61 -11.61
N ALA A 34 10.80 0.37 -12.10
CA ALA A 34 11.82 -0.15 -13.01
C ALA A 34 11.46 0.03 -14.50
N LEU A 35 10.28 0.55 -14.83
CA LEU A 35 9.91 0.82 -16.20
C LEU A 35 10.80 1.96 -16.75
N GLY A 36 11.52 1.63 -17.84
CA GLY A 36 12.37 2.59 -18.52
C GLY A 36 11.59 3.59 -19.39
N GLU A 37 12.31 4.52 -19.99
CA GLU A 37 11.78 5.50 -20.94
C GLU A 37 11.00 4.85 -22.08
N GLY A 38 9.96 5.52 -22.55
CA GLY A 38 9.12 5.07 -23.67
C GLY A 38 8.01 4.07 -23.29
N HIS A 39 7.96 3.58 -22.07
CA HIS A 39 6.93 2.63 -21.61
C HIS A 39 5.68 3.32 -21.06
N ILE A 40 5.83 4.53 -20.53
CA ILE A 40 4.74 5.34 -20.03
C ILE A 40 4.66 6.61 -20.87
N LYS A 41 3.44 7.09 -21.14
CA LYS A 41 3.21 8.33 -21.88
C LYS A 41 3.98 9.49 -21.24
N ASN A 42 4.62 10.29 -22.05
CA ASN A 42 5.44 11.45 -21.64
C ASN A 42 6.65 11.08 -20.74
N ASN A 43 7.04 9.83 -20.69
CA ASN A 43 8.09 9.32 -19.78
C ASN A 43 7.78 9.61 -18.29
N GLU A 44 6.51 9.70 -17.94
CA GLU A 44 6.07 9.88 -16.56
C GLU A 44 6.42 8.64 -15.72
N ASN A 45 6.53 8.82 -14.42
CA ASN A 45 6.80 7.76 -13.47
C ASN A 45 6.04 8.01 -12.16
N CYS A 46 6.06 7.03 -11.26
CA CYS A 46 5.40 7.11 -9.96
C CYS A 46 6.37 7.34 -8.79
N HIS A 47 7.57 7.85 -9.06
CA HIS A 47 8.59 8.02 -8.01
C HIS A 47 8.17 9.03 -6.93
N VAL A 48 7.46 10.08 -7.34
CA VAL A 48 6.87 11.08 -6.43
C VAL A 48 5.36 10.87 -6.30
N ALA A 49 4.64 10.63 -7.39
CA ALA A 49 3.19 10.45 -7.45
C ALA A 49 2.45 11.58 -6.71
N CYS A 50 1.58 11.25 -5.73
CA CYS A 50 0.94 12.21 -4.84
C CYS A 50 1.78 12.51 -3.58
N ASP A 51 2.93 11.89 -3.45
CA ASP A 51 3.82 12.00 -2.29
C ASP A 51 3.14 11.61 -0.96
N HIS A 52 2.21 10.67 -1.03
CA HIS A 52 1.44 10.22 0.12
C HIS A 52 2.33 9.68 1.24
N TYR A 53 3.43 9.01 0.91
CA TYR A 53 4.37 8.49 1.90
C TYR A 53 4.88 9.56 2.88
N HIS A 54 5.10 10.78 2.40
CA HIS A 54 5.55 11.90 3.26
C HIS A 54 4.37 12.73 3.79
N ARG A 55 3.26 12.79 3.03
CA ARG A 55 2.13 13.69 3.29
C ARG A 55 0.91 12.98 3.89
N TRP A 56 0.98 11.70 4.18
CA TRP A 56 -0.17 10.89 4.59
C TRP A 56 -1.00 11.48 5.75
N LYS A 57 -0.34 12.19 6.68
CA LYS A 57 -1.05 12.85 7.80
C LYS A 57 -1.98 13.97 7.33
N ASP A 58 -1.55 14.73 6.34
CA ASP A 58 -2.38 15.79 5.77
C ASP A 58 -3.46 15.19 4.86
N ASP A 59 -3.13 14.15 4.10
CA ASP A 59 -4.10 13.45 3.26
C ASP A 59 -5.22 12.80 4.10
N VAL A 60 -4.90 12.21 5.25
CA VAL A 60 -5.91 11.65 6.17
C VAL A 60 -6.81 12.75 6.77
N LYS A 61 -6.28 13.94 7.05
CA LYS A 61 -7.10 15.11 7.45
C LYS A 61 -8.05 15.52 6.33
N LEU A 62 -7.56 15.58 5.09
CA LEU A 62 -8.41 15.88 3.93
C LEU A 62 -9.55 14.86 3.77
N LEU A 63 -9.30 13.57 3.96
CA LEU A 63 -10.34 12.54 3.97
C LEU A 63 -11.42 12.86 5.03
N LYS A 64 -11.01 13.29 6.22
CA LYS A 64 -11.94 13.69 7.27
C LYS A 64 -12.76 14.92 6.89
N GLU A 65 -12.14 15.92 6.29
CA GLU A 65 -12.80 17.14 5.81
C GLU A 65 -13.80 16.86 4.68
N MET A 66 -13.50 15.89 3.81
CA MET A 66 -14.41 15.40 2.76
C MET A 66 -15.66 14.70 3.32
N GLY A 67 -15.66 14.33 4.61
CA GLY A 67 -16.78 13.67 5.25
C GLY A 67 -16.94 12.18 4.90
N VAL A 68 -15.91 11.54 4.32
CA VAL A 68 -15.91 10.09 4.08
C VAL A 68 -15.67 9.35 5.40
N ASN A 69 -16.21 8.15 5.50
CA ASN A 69 -16.11 7.31 6.69
C ASN A 69 -15.28 6.04 6.47
N SER A 70 -14.71 5.88 5.29
CA SER A 70 -13.80 4.77 4.99
C SER A 70 -12.74 5.17 3.97
N TYR A 71 -11.57 4.54 4.08
CA TYR A 71 -10.45 4.72 3.16
C TYR A 71 -9.85 3.38 2.78
N ARG A 72 -9.82 3.10 1.47
CA ARG A 72 -9.18 1.92 0.92
C ARG A 72 -7.77 2.28 0.46
N PHE A 73 -6.77 1.65 1.03
CA PHE A 73 -5.38 1.75 0.61
C PHE A 73 -4.82 0.38 0.20
N SER A 74 -3.71 0.34 -0.52
CA SER A 74 -2.98 -0.90 -0.74
C SER A 74 -1.62 -0.87 -0.06
N VAL A 75 -1.15 -2.05 0.32
CA VAL A 75 0.19 -2.23 0.87
C VAL A 75 1.17 -2.50 -0.27
N SER A 76 2.29 -1.77 -0.31
CA SER A 76 3.37 -2.08 -1.23
C SER A 76 4.21 -3.24 -0.71
N LEU A 77 4.15 -4.38 -1.39
CA LEU A 77 4.96 -5.56 -1.06
C LEU A 77 6.45 -5.24 -1.14
N ALA A 78 6.87 -4.37 -2.07
CA ALA A 78 8.25 -3.91 -2.18
C ALA A 78 8.71 -3.01 -1.00
N ARG A 79 7.77 -2.40 -0.27
CA ARG A 79 8.07 -1.66 0.96
C ARG A 79 8.22 -2.58 2.17
N ILE A 80 7.50 -3.71 2.17
CA ILE A 80 7.56 -4.68 3.26
C ILE A 80 8.72 -5.67 3.09
N TYR A 81 8.92 -6.16 1.86
CA TYR A 81 10.00 -7.08 1.49
C TYR A 81 10.83 -6.46 0.36
N PRO A 82 11.80 -5.58 0.69
CA PRO A 82 12.49 -4.76 -0.31
C PRO A 82 13.50 -5.54 -1.17
N THR A 83 14.11 -6.59 -0.63
CA THR A 83 15.25 -7.27 -1.24
C THR A 83 15.03 -8.75 -1.53
N ASP A 84 14.26 -9.43 -0.68
CA ASP A 84 13.98 -10.86 -0.72
C ASP A 84 12.71 -11.19 0.07
N GLU A 85 12.35 -12.48 0.09
CA GLU A 85 11.15 -12.97 0.77
C GLU A 85 11.28 -13.17 2.29
N PHE A 86 12.43 -12.88 2.88
CA PHE A 86 12.71 -13.16 4.30
C PHE A 86 12.94 -11.92 5.15
N THR A 87 13.47 -10.86 4.54
CA THR A 87 13.88 -9.66 5.26
C THR A 87 12.73 -8.64 5.30
N VAL A 88 12.03 -8.59 6.43
CA VAL A 88 10.97 -7.59 6.66
C VAL A 88 11.58 -6.22 6.90
N ASN A 89 11.07 -5.22 6.20
CA ASN A 89 11.37 -3.82 6.47
C ASN A 89 10.41 -3.27 7.52
N GLU A 90 10.88 -3.18 8.75
CA GLU A 90 10.09 -2.73 9.90
C GLU A 90 9.62 -1.26 9.75
N GLU A 91 10.38 -0.40 9.08
CA GLU A 91 9.98 0.98 8.79
C GLU A 91 8.77 1.00 7.85
N GLY A 92 8.77 0.14 6.85
CA GLY A 92 7.65 -0.04 5.95
C GLY A 92 6.39 -0.55 6.66
N VAL A 93 6.53 -1.53 7.55
CA VAL A 93 5.42 -2.03 8.37
C VAL A 93 4.89 -0.92 9.29
N LYS A 94 5.78 -0.19 9.94
CA LYS A 94 5.43 0.94 10.82
C LYS A 94 4.64 2.01 10.10
N PHE A 95 4.98 2.35 8.87
CA PHE A 95 4.21 3.32 8.06
C PHE A 95 2.72 2.94 7.99
N TYR A 96 2.40 1.68 7.68
CA TYR A 96 1.01 1.23 7.61
C TYR A 96 0.33 1.14 8.97
N ILE A 97 1.06 0.80 10.02
CA ILE A 97 0.55 0.83 11.41
C ILE A 97 0.15 2.26 11.77
N ASP A 98 1.01 3.23 11.50
CA ASP A 98 0.76 4.64 11.82
C ASP A 98 -0.42 5.20 11.01
N LEU A 99 -0.49 4.89 9.72
CA LEU A 99 -1.61 5.27 8.85
C LEU A 99 -2.95 4.73 9.38
N VAL A 100 -3.00 3.43 9.71
CA VAL A 100 -4.21 2.79 10.23
C VAL A 100 -4.60 3.38 11.59
N ASN A 101 -3.64 3.68 12.45
CA ASN A 101 -3.90 4.30 13.74
C ASN A 101 -4.57 5.67 13.59
N GLU A 102 -4.05 6.50 12.70
CA GLU A 102 -4.60 7.84 12.44
C GLU A 102 -6.00 7.77 11.84
N LEU A 103 -6.23 6.90 10.85
CA LEU A 103 -7.55 6.66 10.28
C LEU A 103 -8.57 6.30 11.37
N LYS A 104 -8.23 5.35 12.25
CA LYS A 104 -9.11 4.95 13.37
C LYS A 104 -9.35 6.08 14.36
N THR A 105 -8.33 6.89 14.66
CA THR A 105 -8.45 8.07 15.55
C THR A 105 -9.45 9.08 15.00
N LEU A 106 -9.48 9.26 13.67
CA LEU A 106 -10.40 10.17 13.01
C LEU A 106 -11.77 9.55 12.67
N GLY A 107 -12.00 8.28 13.06
CA GLY A 107 -13.26 7.58 12.81
C GLY A 107 -13.45 7.18 11.35
N ILE A 108 -12.35 6.98 10.60
CA ILE A 108 -12.35 6.51 9.23
C ILE A 108 -12.00 5.01 9.24
N GLU A 109 -12.88 4.18 8.67
CA GLU A 109 -12.68 2.73 8.63
C GLU A 109 -11.63 2.36 7.56
N PRO A 110 -10.51 1.71 7.93
CA PRO A 110 -9.51 1.27 6.97
C PRO A 110 -9.98 0.02 6.22
N ILE A 111 -9.78 0.03 4.90
CA ILE A 111 -9.97 -1.13 4.02
C ILE A 111 -8.60 -1.42 3.39
N CYS A 112 -8.00 -2.54 3.76
CA CYS A 112 -6.64 -2.89 3.34
C CYS A 112 -6.66 -3.81 2.12
N THR A 113 -6.05 -3.37 1.04
CA THR A 113 -5.74 -4.21 -0.12
C THR A 113 -4.30 -4.70 0.00
N LEU A 114 -4.12 -6.00 0.15
CA LEU A 114 -2.79 -6.58 0.34
C LEU A 114 -1.86 -6.37 -0.85
N TYR A 115 -2.36 -6.48 -2.07
CA TYR A 115 -1.56 -6.31 -3.28
C TYR A 115 -2.33 -5.59 -4.38
N HIS A 116 -1.72 -4.58 -5.00
CA HIS A 116 -2.31 -3.82 -6.10
C HIS A 116 -1.30 -3.56 -7.23
N TRP A 117 -0.79 -4.65 -7.84
CA TRP A 117 -0.02 -4.69 -9.08
C TRP A 117 1.42 -4.14 -9.01
N ASP A 118 1.90 -3.78 -7.85
CA ASP A 118 3.25 -3.25 -7.61
C ASP A 118 4.22 -4.35 -7.15
N LEU A 119 4.39 -5.35 -8.03
CA LEU A 119 5.24 -6.50 -7.74
C LEU A 119 6.69 -6.06 -7.48
N PRO A 120 7.32 -6.52 -6.40
CA PRO A 120 8.75 -6.26 -6.16
C PRO A 120 9.61 -6.69 -7.34
N LEU A 121 10.59 -5.87 -7.70
CA LEU A 121 11.46 -6.16 -8.85
C LEU A 121 12.28 -7.44 -8.65
N TRP A 122 12.73 -7.72 -7.42
CA TRP A 122 13.42 -8.97 -7.11
C TRP A 122 12.51 -10.19 -7.35
N LEU A 123 11.23 -10.11 -6.96
CA LEU A 123 10.25 -11.16 -7.16
C LEU A 123 9.93 -11.36 -8.65
N HIS A 124 9.81 -10.26 -9.40
CA HIS A 124 9.65 -10.30 -10.86
C HIS A 124 10.80 -11.06 -11.53
N ARG A 125 12.06 -10.79 -11.13
CA ARG A 125 13.26 -11.41 -11.69
C ARG A 125 13.33 -12.92 -11.52
N ILE A 126 12.72 -13.46 -10.49
CA ILE A 126 12.67 -14.91 -10.23
C ILE A 126 11.35 -15.56 -10.70
N GLY A 127 10.60 -14.88 -11.58
CA GLY A 127 9.43 -15.41 -12.25
C GLY A 127 8.08 -14.85 -11.77
N GLY A 128 8.05 -14.06 -10.69
CA GLY A 128 6.84 -13.41 -10.17
C GLY A 128 5.71 -14.41 -9.95
N TRP A 129 4.50 -14.03 -10.33
CA TRP A 129 3.30 -14.88 -10.18
C TRP A 129 3.29 -16.17 -11.01
N LYS A 130 4.23 -16.34 -11.93
CA LYS A 130 4.43 -17.60 -12.68
C LYS A 130 5.26 -18.62 -11.92
N ASN A 131 5.96 -18.20 -10.87
CA ASN A 131 6.73 -19.09 -10.04
C ASN A 131 5.80 -19.81 -9.06
N ALA A 132 5.92 -21.15 -8.95
CA ALA A 132 5.11 -21.96 -8.05
C ALA A 132 5.20 -21.52 -6.56
N LYS A 133 6.33 -20.95 -6.16
CA LYS A 133 6.53 -20.40 -4.81
C LYS A 133 5.77 -19.09 -4.54
N SER A 134 5.09 -18.53 -5.52
CA SER A 134 4.35 -17.27 -5.33
C SER A 134 3.29 -17.36 -4.23
N VAL A 135 2.72 -18.55 -4.04
CA VAL A 135 1.75 -18.82 -2.96
C VAL A 135 2.41 -18.63 -1.59
N ASP A 136 3.60 -19.23 -1.37
CA ASP A 136 4.33 -19.16 -0.11
C ASP A 136 4.76 -17.72 0.21
N TRP A 137 5.19 -16.98 -0.81
CA TRP A 137 5.57 -15.56 -0.64
C TRP A 137 4.37 -14.68 -0.28
N PHE A 138 3.23 -14.90 -0.94
CA PHE A 138 2.03 -14.13 -0.65
C PHE A 138 1.44 -14.48 0.71
N GLU A 139 1.48 -15.75 1.11
CA GLU A 139 1.10 -16.19 2.45
C GLU A 139 1.93 -15.46 3.52
N ARG A 140 3.27 -15.50 3.42
CA ARG A 140 4.17 -14.84 4.36
C ARG A 140 3.93 -13.33 4.45
N PHE A 141 3.79 -12.68 3.29
CA PHE A 141 3.45 -11.26 3.25
C PHE A 141 2.11 -10.97 3.94
N THR A 142 1.11 -11.81 3.67
CA THR A 142 -0.21 -11.70 4.29
C THR A 142 -0.11 -11.86 5.80
N GLU A 143 0.60 -12.88 6.29
CA GLU A 143 0.84 -13.08 7.72
C GLU A 143 1.49 -11.87 8.38
N THR A 144 2.54 -11.31 7.77
CA THR A 144 3.21 -10.13 8.29
C THR A 144 2.24 -8.97 8.45
N MET A 145 1.45 -8.66 7.43
CA MET A 145 0.52 -7.52 7.47
C MET A 145 -0.69 -7.78 8.35
N VAL A 146 -1.23 -8.99 8.35
CA VAL A 146 -2.33 -9.37 9.24
C VAL A 146 -1.90 -9.31 10.70
N ASN A 147 -0.74 -9.83 11.05
CA ASN A 147 -0.21 -9.73 12.42
C ASN A 147 -0.01 -8.29 12.86
N ALA A 148 0.43 -7.41 11.95
CA ALA A 148 0.65 -6.00 12.26
C ALA A 148 -0.66 -5.20 12.42
N LEU A 149 -1.73 -5.53 11.68
CA LEU A 149 -2.89 -4.66 11.50
C LEU A 149 -4.23 -5.27 11.95
N SER A 150 -4.35 -6.60 12.17
CA SER A 150 -5.64 -7.30 12.34
C SER A 150 -6.47 -6.82 13.54
N ASN A 151 -5.84 -6.25 14.55
CA ASN A 151 -6.55 -5.68 15.69
C ASN A 151 -7.30 -4.38 15.36
N LYS A 152 -7.08 -3.78 14.17
CA LYS A 152 -7.62 -2.49 13.76
C LYS A 152 -8.28 -2.50 12.38
N VAL A 153 -7.86 -3.40 11.49
CA VAL A 153 -8.40 -3.54 10.14
C VAL A 153 -9.41 -4.69 10.10
N LYS A 154 -10.63 -4.37 9.73
CA LYS A 154 -11.73 -5.33 9.62
C LYS A 154 -11.93 -5.84 8.19
N TYR A 155 -11.63 -5.00 7.20
CA TYR A 155 -11.90 -5.27 5.78
C TYR A 155 -10.60 -5.43 5.00
N TRP A 156 -10.47 -6.61 4.38
CA TRP A 156 -9.29 -7.02 3.60
C TRP A 156 -9.70 -7.44 2.20
#